data_80481a734c2f7bbaf92a0ae75a197a85
#
_entry.id   80481a734c2f7bbaf92a0ae75a197a85
#
_cell.length_a   1.000
_cell.length_b   1.000
_cell.length_c   1.000
_cell.angle_alpha   90.00
_cell.angle_beta   90.00
_cell.angle_gamma   90.00
#
_symmetry.space_group_name_H-M   'P 1'
#
loop_
_entity.id
_entity.type
_entity.pdbx_description
1 polymer ?
#
loop_
_entity_poly.entity_id
_entity_poly.type
_entity_poly.pdbx_seq_one_letter_code
_entity_poly.pdbx_strand_id
1 'polypeptide(L)'
;LPPSLNWDEVSLGYNAYSLLKTGRDEWGTILPTIIRAYGDYKLPIYVYLAVTSPFFIRLPSIIFGTLLIIVTYLLGRRLASPFVGLTSALLIAISPWTWWISRIALEANVGALLIAICIYCLLARKLNLGILFLGLSVWAYNSARVFSPLFLTGYWLINRPKLTPIHYSLISIFFIPMIFQLLSSSGQARLNWLTILDSGAITQINQLQSRPGGRLVYNKATYFLYRFGQNYISYLSPNFLFLKGGNHYQFSVQNYGLLYLICLPFFYIGIWYLFRNYKLESRNSLLLWLLLAPVAGSLTRDAPHVLRAIPLLPLPMILTAIGLDRFGRNVKVLFFVVLLLSTMNYLFVTKSYRNNFSDAWQYGYSQVIQFIKPLYSQYDQIVFTKKYGEPHEFVAYFWPWDPADFSQNKSWDYHANWYWVNSLDKIKFVNDWEISTMAFKPNTLVISSPESEISGREIKRINFLNGQPAFIIYEI
;
A
#
# COMPACT_ATOMS: atom_id res chain seq x y z
N LEU A 1 -12.87 -11.44 0.29
CA LEU A 1 -12.51 -10.19 0.97
C LEU A 1 -11.51 -10.49 2.09
N PRO A 2 -10.60 -9.55 2.42
CA PRO A 2 -9.81 -9.63 3.64
C PRO A 2 -10.70 -9.82 4.88
N PRO A 3 -10.23 -10.52 5.92
CA PRO A 3 -11.10 -10.95 7.03
C PRO A 3 -11.63 -9.80 7.90
N SER A 4 -10.87 -8.72 8.01
CA SER A 4 -11.22 -7.51 8.75
C SER A 4 -10.61 -6.28 8.09
N LEU A 5 -10.90 -5.10 8.62
CA LEU A 5 -10.12 -3.90 8.35
C LEU A 5 -8.84 -3.95 9.20
N ASN A 6 -7.72 -3.52 8.62
CA ASN A 6 -6.47 -3.35 9.37
C ASN A 6 -6.32 -1.91 9.89
N TRP A 7 -5.29 -1.65 10.68
CA TRP A 7 -5.03 -0.34 11.28
C TRP A 7 -4.92 0.81 10.25
N ASP A 8 -4.29 0.57 9.08
CA ASP A 8 -4.21 1.58 8.01
C ASP A 8 -5.59 1.92 7.46
N GLU A 9 -6.44 0.92 7.27
CA GLU A 9 -7.80 1.10 6.74
C GLU A 9 -8.70 1.86 7.73
N VAL A 10 -8.64 1.52 9.03
CA VAL A 10 -9.44 2.21 10.05
C VAL A 10 -8.96 3.63 10.27
N SER A 11 -7.65 3.88 10.23
CA SER A 11 -7.08 5.23 10.32
C SER A 11 -7.51 6.11 9.13
N LEU A 12 -7.45 5.58 7.89
CA LEU A 12 -7.98 6.29 6.71
C LEU A 12 -9.47 6.59 6.86
N GLY A 13 -10.24 5.61 7.36
CA GLY A 13 -11.69 5.73 7.55
C GLY A 13 -12.05 6.72 8.64
N TYR A 14 -11.34 6.71 9.78
CA TYR A 14 -11.61 7.63 10.86
C TYR A 14 -11.22 9.08 10.50
N ASN A 15 -10.11 9.28 9.81
CA ASN A 15 -9.75 10.59 9.27
C ASN A 15 -10.78 11.11 8.26
N ALA A 16 -11.30 10.25 7.38
CA ALA A 16 -12.38 10.62 6.46
C ALA A 16 -13.67 11.01 7.21
N TYR A 17 -14.04 10.28 8.28
CA TYR A 17 -15.15 10.60 9.14
C TYR A 17 -14.95 11.91 9.89
N SER A 18 -13.75 12.15 10.43
CA SER A 18 -13.38 13.38 11.12
C SER A 18 -13.49 14.58 10.18
N LEU A 19 -12.95 14.50 8.97
CA LEU A 19 -13.07 15.54 7.94
C LEU A 19 -14.54 15.82 7.57
N LEU A 20 -15.37 14.77 7.45
CA LEU A 20 -16.79 14.93 7.15
C LEU A 20 -17.51 15.71 8.24
N LYS A 21 -17.20 15.43 9.51
CA LYS A 21 -17.88 16.03 10.67
C LYS A 21 -17.39 17.42 11.04
N THR A 22 -16.07 17.64 10.95
CA THR A 22 -15.43 18.83 11.55
C THR A 22 -14.59 19.64 10.57
N GLY A 23 -14.33 19.11 9.35
CA GLY A 23 -13.35 19.69 8.42
C GLY A 23 -11.91 19.55 8.90
N ARG A 24 -11.65 18.72 9.93
CA ARG A 24 -10.34 18.50 10.55
C ARG A 24 -10.00 17.02 10.54
N ASP A 25 -8.70 16.69 10.51
CA ASP A 25 -8.24 15.33 10.75
C ASP A 25 -8.39 14.92 12.22
N GLU A 26 -8.06 13.68 12.56
CA GLU A 26 -8.11 13.15 13.94
C GLU A 26 -7.16 13.86 14.93
N TRP A 27 -6.23 14.68 14.42
CA TRP A 27 -5.30 15.50 15.21
C TRP A 27 -5.72 16.96 15.29
N GLY A 28 -6.86 17.33 14.69
CA GLY A 28 -7.42 18.67 14.72
C GLY A 28 -6.90 19.61 13.62
N THR A 29 -6.11 19.13 12.65
CA THR A 29 -5.59 19.94 11.53
C THR A 29 -6.70 20.23 10.52
N ILE A 30 -6.94 21.50 10.19
CA ILE A 30 -7.96 21.92 9.23
C ILE A 30 -7.52 21.57 7.81
N LEU A 31 -8.37 20.86 7.06
CA LEU A 31 -8.18 20.51 5.64
C LEU A 31 -6.73 20.11 5.30
N PRO A 32 -6.17 19.09 5.96
CA PRO A 32 -4.75 18.76 5.87
C PRO A 32 -4.36 18.35 4.45
N THR A 33 -3.24 18.83 3.96
CA THR A 33 -2.61 18.39 2.71
C THR A 33 -1.74 17.15 2.89
N ILE A 34 -1.49 16.76 4.14
CA ILE A 34 -0.87 15.51 4.56
C ILE A 34 -1.49 15.11 5.90
N ILE A 35 -1.86 13.86 6.04
CA ILE A 35 -2.61 13.37 7.19
C ILE A 35 -1.66 12.61 8.09
N ARG A 36 -1.54 13.06 9.35
CA ARG A 36 -0.71 12.42 10.35
C ARG A 36 -1.39 11.13 10.81
N ALA A 37 -0.66 10.03 10.75
CA ALA A 37 -1.02 8.76 11.37
C ALA A 37 -0.10 8.51 12.58
N TYR A 38 0.03 7.28 13.01
CA TYR A 38 0.77 6.88 14.20
C TYR A 38 2.31 7.04 14.09
N GLY A 39 2.95 6.63 13.03
CA GLY A 39 4.41 6.79 12.79
C GLY A 39 4.71 7.19 11.36
N ASP A 40 3.69 7.44 10.59
CA ASP A 40 3.75 7.77 9.17
C ASP A 40 2.79 8.92 8.85
N TYR A 41 2.90 9.41 7.63
CA TYR A 41 2.03 10.45 7.07
C TYR A 41 1.41 9.94 5.79
N LYS A 42 0.08 10.00 5.70
CA LYS A 42 -0.70 9.54 4.56
C LYS A 42 -1.00 10.67 3.61
N LEU A 43 -1.02 10.36 2.31
CA LEU A 43 -1.32 11.34 1.29
C LEU A 43 -2.84 11.60 1.20
N PRO A 44 -3.25 12.82 0.84
CA PRO A 44 -4.61 13.27 1.10
C PRO A 44 -5.66 12.67 0.18
N ILE A 45 -5.34 12.35 -1.07
CA ILE A 45 -6.37 12.06 -2.10
C ILE A 45 -7.29 10.92 -1.68
N TYR A 46 -6.74 9.82 -1.12
CA TYR A 46 -7.58 8.68 -0.73
C TYR A 46 -8.58 9.05 0.37
N VAL A 47 -8.12 9.77 1.39
CA VAL A 47 -8.98 10.16 2.52
C VAL A 47 -10.07 11.12 2.05
N TYR A 48 -9.75 12.11 1.22
CA TYR A 48 -10.75 13.03 0.67
C TYR A 48 -11.77 12.31 -0.24
N LEU A 49 -11.36 11.30 -1.00
CA LEU A 49 -12.29 10.45 -1.77
C LEU A 49 -13.23 9.65 -0.85
N ALA A 50 -12.74 9.24 0.32
CA ALA A 50 -13.50 8.45 1.28
C ALA A 50 -14.44 9.29 2.16
N VAL A 51 -14.34 10.62 2.19
CA VAL A 51 -15.19 11.51 3.01
C VAL A 51 -16.68 11.26 2.78
N THR A 52 -17.08 10.96 1.55
CA THR A 52 -18.49 10.69 1.23
C THR A 52 -19.01 9.34 1.74
N SER A 53 -18.11 8.43 2.11
CA SER A 53 -18.44 7.07 2.54
C SER A 53 -17.40 6.50 3.52
N PRO A 54 -17.14 7.16 4.68
CA PRO A 54 -16.03 6.81 5.55
C PRO A 54 -16.13 5.39 6.13
N PHE A 55 -17.34 4.87 6.35
CA PHE A 55 -17.55 3.50 6.85
C PHE A 55 -17.53 2.43 5.74
N PHE A 56 -17.51 2.83 4.48
CA PHE A 56 -17.25 1.97 3.32
C PHE A 56 -15.85 2.24 2.75
N ILE A 57 -14.87 2.33 3.64
CA ILE A 57 -13.52 2.80 3.35
C ILE A 57 -12.83 2.11 2.14
N ARG A 58 -13.21 0.89 1.80
CA ARG A 58 -12.70 0.15 0.62
C ARG A 58 -13.31 0.59 -0.71
N LEU A 59 -14.40 1.38 -0.68
CA LEU A 59 -15.12 1.78 -1.89
C LEU A 59 -14.24 2.53 -2.90
N PRO A 60 -13.42 3.53 -2.51
CA PRO A 60 -12.51 4.17 -3.46
C PRO A 60 -11.55 3.15 -4.14
N SER A 61 -10.95 2.23 -3.39
CA SER A 61 -10.07 1.18 -3.97
C SER A 61 -10.79 0.31 -4.98
N ILE A 62 -12.03 -0.10 -4.71
CA ILE A 62 -12.84 -0.92 -5.62
C ILE A 62 -13.13 -0.15 -6.90
N ILE A 63 -13.55 1.12 -6.79
CA ILE A 63 -13.85 1.98 -7.94
C ILE A 63 -12.59 2.18 -8.80
N PHE A 64 -11.49 2.58 -8.20
CA PHE A 64 -10.24 2.85 -8.92
C PHE A 64 -9.62 1.59 -9.51
N GLY A 65 -9.69 0.46 -8.80
CA GLY A 65 -9.29 -0.85 -9.33
C GLY A 65 -10.14 -1.28 -10.54
N THR A 66 -11.45 -1.02 -10.51
CA THR A 66 -12.35 -1.30 -11.64
C THR A 66 -12.08 -0.39 -12.83
N LEU A 67 -11.88 0.91 -12.61
CA LEU A 67 -11.51 1.86 -13.66
C LEU A 67 -10.16 1.52 -14.28
N LEU A 68 -9.22 0.97 -13.51
CA LEU A 68 -7.93 0.51 -14.02
C LEU A 68 -8.08 -0.59 -15.08
N ILE A 69 -9.10 -1.46 -14.97
CA ILE A 69 -9.41 -2.48 -16.00
C ILE A 69 -9.75 -1.80 -17.33
N ILE A 70 -10.59 -0.77 -17.28
CA ILE A 70 -11.02 0.00 -18.47
C ILE A 70 -9.83 0.72 -19.12
N VAL A 71 -9.02 1.40 -18.30
CA VAL A 71 -7.83 2.10 -18.80
C VAL A 71 -6.81 1.13 -19.38
N THR A 72 -6.65 -0.05 -18.78
CA THR A 72 -5.78 -1.11 -19.28
C THR A 72 -6.24 -1.62 -20.64
N TYR A 73 -7.56 -1.82 -20.83
CA TYR A 73 -8.12 -2.15 -22.13
C TYR A 73 -7.78 -1.09 -23.19
N LEU A 74 -8.00 0.18 -22.86
CA LEU A 74 -7.74 1.29 -23.78
C LEU A 74 -6.25 1.40 -24.13
N LEU A 75 -5.37 1.22 -23.16
CA LEU A 75 -3.92 1.19 -23.37
C LEU A 75 -3.51 0.03 -24.29
N GLY A 76 -3.90 -1.19 -23.97
CA GLY A 76 -3.54 -2.38 -24.76
C GLY A 76 -4.09 -2.30 -26.20
N ARG A 77 -5.34 -1.85 -26.37
CA ARG A 77 -5.95 -1.63 -27.69
C ARG A 77 -5.19 -0.59 -28.51
N ARG A 78 -4.81 0.52 -27.86
CA ARG A 78 -4.07 1.60 -28.53
C ARG A 78 -2.66 1.20 -28.92
N LEU A 79 -1.99 0.43 -28.06
CA LEU A 79 -0.61 0.00 -28.25
C LEU A 79 -0.47 -1.08 -29.32
N ALA A 80 -1.42 -2.01 -29.43
CA ALA A 80 -1.28 -3.13 -30.35
C ALA A 80 -2.59 -3.51 -31.05
N SER A 81 -3.56 -4.10 -30.36
CA SER A 81 -4.77 -4.65 -30.98
C SER A 81 -5.92 -4.74 -29.96
N PRO A 82 -7.19 -4.88 -30.42
CA PRO A 82 -8.30 -5.18 -29.53
C PRO A 82 -8.09 -6.45 -28.70
N PHE A 83 -7.44 -7.48 -29.25
CA PHE A 83 -7.09 -8.70 -28.54
C PHE A 83 -6.13 -8.42 -27.38
N VAL A 84 -5.07 -7.62 -27.61
CA VAL A 84 -4.15 -7.20 -26.54
C VAL A 84 -4.88 -6.40 -25.48
N GLY A 85 -5.76 -5.50 -25.88
CA GLY A 85 -6.61 -4.74 -24.93
C GLY A 85 -7.44 -5.65 -24.04
N LEU A 86 -8.23 -6.55 -24.64
CA LEU A 86 -9.10 -7.48 -23.89
C LEU A 86 -8.30 -8.42 -22.99
N THR A 87 -7.21 -8.99 -23.49
CA THR A 87 -6.34 -9.89 -22.71
C THR A 87 -5.70 -9.15 -21.53
N SER A 88 -5.19 -7.94 -21.75
CA SER A 88 -4.61 -7.13 -20.66
C SER A 88 -5.65 -6.77 -19.61
N ALA A 89 -6.87 -6.40 -20.04
CA ALA A 89 -7.98 -6.10 -19.15
C ALA A 89 -8.43 -7.33 -18.34
N LEU A 90 -8.47 -8.50 -18.95
CA LEU A 90 -8.74 -9.75 -18.23
C LEU A 90 -7.64 -10.04 -17.21
N LEU A 91 -6.39 -9.93 -17.60
CA LEU A 91 -5.25 -10.17 -16.71
C LEU A 91 -5.25 -9.22 -15.50
N ILE A 92 -5.52 -7.92 -15.69
CA ILE A 92 -5.58 -6.97 -14.58
C ILE A 92 -6.79 -7.25 -13.67
N ALA A 93 -7.91 -7.74 -14.21
CA ALA A 93 -9.11 -8.05 -13.44
C ALA A 93 -8.93 -9.25 -12.50
N ILE A 94 -8.16 -10.27 -12.94
CA ILE A 94 -8.06 -11.56 -12.23
C ILE A 94 -6.66 -11.85 -11.67
N SER A 95 -5.63 -11.04 -11.97
CA SER A 95 -4.29 -11.31 -11.43
C SER A 95 -4.26 -11.28 -9.91
N PRO A 96 -3.47 -12.14 -9.26
CA PRO A 96 -3.33 -12.15 -7.80
C PRO A 96 -3.02 -10.77 -7.22
N TRP A 97 -2.18 -9.99 -7.91
CA TRP A 97 -1.79 -8.66 -7.47
C TRP A 97 -2.97 -7.70 -7.33
N THR A 98 -3.61 -7.40 -8.47
CA THR A 98 -4.67 -6.38 -8.52
C THR A 98 -5.97 -6.85 -7.90
N TRP A 99 -6.28 -8.14 -8.03
CA TRP A 99 -7.42 -8.74 -7.36
C TRP A 99 -7.34 -8.60 -5.83
N TRP A 100 -6.13 -8.77 -5.27
CA TRP A 100 -5.93 -8.68 -3.82
C TRP A 100 -5.96 -7.22 -3.34
N ILE A 101 -5.12 -6.34 -3.91
CA ILE A 101 -4.98 -4.96 -3.44
C ILE A 101 -6.23 -4.10 -3.67
N SER A 102 -7.04 -4.37 -4.71
CA SER A 102 -8.28 -3.62 -4.96
C SER A 102 -9.38 -3.85 -3.91
N ARG A 103 -9.21 -4.83 -3.03
CA ARG A 103 -10.14 -5.17 -1.93
C ARG A 103 -9.71 -4.62 -0.58
N ILE A 104 -8.64 -3.88 -0.54
CA ILE A 104 -8.09 -3.22 0.64
C ILE A 104 -8.16 -1.72 0.41
N ALA A 105 -8.41 -0.93 1.45
CA ALA A 105 -8.36 0.52 1.34
C ALA A 105 -6.90 0.98 1.23
N LEU A 106 -6.45 1.16 0.00
CA LEU A 106 -5.06 1.50 -0.32
C LEU A 106 -4.99 2.69 -1.27
N GLU A 107 -4.26 3.72 -0.88
CA GLU A 107 -3.92 4.88 -1.70
C GLU A 107 -3.19 4.48 -2.99
N ALA A 108 -2.48 3.36 -2.94
CA ALA A 108 -1.73 2.78 -4.05
C ALA A 108 -2.58 2.52 -5.31
N ASN A 109 -3.84 2.08 -5.14
CA ASN A 109 -4.76 1.83 -6.26
C ASN A 109 -5.10 3.11 -7.02
N VAL A 110 -5.27 4.22 -6.31
CA VAL A 110 -5.49 5.54 -6.89
C VAL A 110 -4.25 5.95 -7.70
N GLY A 111 -3.06 5.79 -7.12
CA GLY A 111 -1.80 6.08 -7.78
C GLY A 111 -1.60 5.28 -9.07
N ALA A 112 -1.92 3.97 -9.07
CA ALA A 112 -1.84 3.10 -10.25
C ALA A 112 -2.72 3.60 -11.39
N LEU A 113 -4.00 3.91 -11.09
CA LEU A 113 -4.93 4.42 -12.10
C LEU A 113 -4.47 5.75 -12.69
N LEU A 114 -4.06 6.71 -11.85
CA LEU A 114 -3.63 8.04 -12.30
C LEU A 114 -2.39 7.94 -13.21
N ILE A 115 -1.43 7.10 -12.89
CA ILE A 115 -0.26 6.82 -13.75
C ILE A 115 -0.70 6.19 -15.07
N ALA A 116 -1.59 5.19 -15.04
CA ALA A 116 -2.09 4.54 -16.24
C ALA A 116 -2.84 5.51 -17.16
N ILE A 117 -3.68 6.40 -16.61
CA ILE A 117 -4.38 7.46 -17.36
C ILE A 117 -3.36 8.44 -17.96
N CYS A 118 -2.34 8.84 -17.17
CA CYS A 118 -1.27 9.70 -17.69
C CYS A 118 -0.63 9.07 -18.96
N ILE A 119 -0.19 7.82 -18.88
CA ILE A 119 0.44 7.13 -20.01
C ILE A 119 -0.52 7.07 -21.22
N TYR A 120 -1.80 6.76 -20.99
CA TYR A 120 -2.80 6.77 -22.05
C TYR A 120 -2.93 8.16 -22.71
N CYS A 121 -2.98 9.22 -21.90
CA CYS A 121 -3.08 10.59 -22.39
C CYS A 121 -1.85 11.01 -23.20
N LEU A 122 -0.66 10.65 -22.76
CA LEU A 122 0.58 10.95 -23.48
C LEU A 122 0.64 10.21 -24.83
N LEU A 123 0.27 8.93 -24.85
CA LEU A 123 0.12 8.18 -26.10
C LEU A 123 -0.98 8.75 -27.01
N ALA A 124 -2.00 9.38 -26.44
CA ALA A 124 -3.05 10.10 -27.16
C ALA A 124 -2.65 11.53 -27.55
N ARG A 125 -1.40 11.95 -27.29
CA ARG A 125 -0.88 13.32 -27.53
C ARG A 125 -1.64 14.41 -26.76
N LYS A 126 -2.26 14.05 -25.64
CA LYS A 126 -2.98 14.98 -24.74
C LYS A 126 -2.08 15.35 -23.56
N LEU A 127 -1.03 16.14 -23.83
CA LEU A 127 0.01 16.46 -22.86
C LEU A 127 -0.52 17.11 -21.59
N ASN A 128 -1.47 18.07 -21.70
CA ASN A 128 -2.06 18.72 -20.54
C ASN A 128 -2.70 17.74 -19.57
N LEU A 129 -3.50 16.79 -20.08
CA LEU A 129 -4.14 15.76 -19.28
C LEU A 129 -3.09 14.77 -18.71
N GLY A 130 -2.05 14.44 -19.48
CA GLY A 130 -0.95 13.62 -19.03
C GLY A 130 -0.25 14.24 -17.80
N ILE A 131 0.11 15.51 -17.86
CA ILE A 131 0.75 16.23 -16.74
C ILE A 131 -0.22 16.36 -15.56
N LEU A 132 -1.51 16.65 -15.80
CA LEU A 132 -2.54 16.74 -14.75
C LEU A 132 -2.61 15.43 -13.93
N PHE A 133 -2.80 14.28 -14.61
CA PHE A 133 -2.95 13.00 -13.92
C PHE A 133 -1.62 12.55 -13.27
N LEU A 134 -0.49 12.87 -13.86
CA LEU A 134 0.82 12.62 -13.27
C LEU A 134 1.04 13.48 -12.01
N GLY A 135 0.63 14.75 -12.06
CA GLY A 135 0.65 15.66 -10.93
C GLY A 135 -0.27 15.20 -9.78
N LEU A 136 -1.48 14.74 -10.10
CA LEU A 136 -2.37 14.17 -9.09
C LEU A 136 -1.78 12.90 -8.44
N SER A 137 -1.04 12.08 -9.21
CA SER A 137 -0.47 10.83 -8.69
C SER A 137 0.52 11.05 -7.54
N VAL A 138 1.26 12.15 -7.50
CA VAL A 138 2.22 12.45 -6.41
C VAL A 138 1.54 12.82 -5.10
N TRP A 139 0.25 13.15 -5.13
CA TRP A 139 -0.59 13.40 -3.97
C TRP A 139 -1.48 12.20 -3.62
N ALA A 140 -1.48 11.17 -4.48
CA ALA A 140 -2.19 9.94 -4.26
C ALA A 140 -1.31 8.87 -3.61
N TYR A 141 -0.05 8.71 -4.06
CA TYR A 141 0.79 7.63 -3.54
C TYR A 141 2.29 7.96 -3.54
N ASN A 142 2.98 7.56 -2.47
CA ASN A 142 4.39 7.93 -2.24
C ASN A 142 5.37 7.45 -3.33
N SER A 143 5.18 6.26 -3.93
CA SER A 143 6.06 5.80 -5.02
C SER A 143 5.96 6.71 -6.26
N ALA A 144 4.80 7.34 -6.49
CA ALA A 144 4.62 8.28 -7.59
C ALA A 144 5.43 9.57 -7.39
N ARG A 145 5.77 9.96 -6.16
CA ARG A 145 6.62 11.13 -5.87
C ARG A 145 8.04 11.00 -6.43
N VAL A 146 8.51 9.77 -6.60
CA VAL A 146 9.80 9.49 -7.25
C VAL A 146 9.57 9.20 -8.74
N PHE A 147 8.62 8.33 -9.05
CA PHE A 147 8.36 7.90 -10.43
C PHE A 147 7.93 9.07 -11.33
N SER A 148 6.98 9.89 -10.90
CA SER A 148 6.32 10.88 -11.77
C SER A 148 7.26 12.00 -12.24
N PRO A 149 8.09 12.64 -11.39
CA PRO A 149 9.04 13.62 -11.88
C PRO A 149 10.10 13.01 -12.80
N LEU A 150 10.61 11.81 -12.49
CA LEU A 150 11.56 11.11 -13.34
C LEU A 150 10.95 10.75 -14.70
N PHE A 151 9.72 10.26 -14.69
CA PHE A 151 9.00 9.91 -15.91
C PHE A 151 8.70 11.14 -16.77
N LEU A 152 8.23 12.23 -16.18
CA LEU A 152 7.97 13.48 -16.91
C LEU A 152 9.24 14.05 -17.54
N THR A 153 10.33 14.08 -16.79
CA THR A 153 11.63 14.53 -17.27
C THR A 153 12.13 13.64 -18.41
N GLY A 154 12.12 12.32 -18.23
CA GLY A 154 12.53 11.37 -19.27
C GLY A 154 11.66 11.45 -20.52
N TYR A 155 10.34 11.58 -20.36
CA TYR A 155 9.42 11.77 -21.47
C TYR A 155 9.71 13.07 -22.25
N TRP A 156 9.97 14.18 -21.53
CA TRP A 156 10.35 15.44 -22.15
C TRP A 156 11.68 15.37 -22.90
N LEU A 157 12.71 14.75 -22.31
CA LEU A 157 14.01 14.57 -22.95
C LEU A 157 13.95 13.76 -24.24
N ILE A 158 13.09 12.71 -24.27
CA ILE A 158 12.95 11.82 -25.41
C ILE A 158 12.11 12.44 -26.51
N ASN A 159 10.94 12.99 -26.17
CA ASN A 159 9.94 13.42 -27.14
C ASN A 159 9.98 14.93 -27.45
N ARG A 160 10.65 15.70 -26.59
CA ARG A 160 10.81 17.17 -26.70
C ARG A 160 9.52 17.91 -27.06
N PRO A 161 8.39 17.64 -26.39
CA PRO A 161 7.14 18.35 -26.67
C PRO A 161 7.31 19.84 -26.35
N LYS A 162 6.66 20.68 -27.16
CA LYS A 162 6.60 22.12 -26.87
C LYS A 162 5.75 22.33 -25.61
N LEU A 163 6.36 22.92 -24.59
CA LEU A 163 5.66 23.30 -23.37
C LEU A 163 5.02 24.68 -23.53
N THR A 164 3.80 24.81 -23.05
CA THR A 164 3.01 26.06 -23.04
C THR A 164 2.82 26.53 -21.60
N PRO A 165 2.39 27.78 -21.36
CA PRO A 165 2.15 28.27 -20.00
C PRO A 165 1.30 27.36 -19.13
N ILE A 166 0.27 26.69 -19.70
CA ILE A 166 -0.56 25.76 -18.94
C ILE A 166 0.23 24.55 -18.43
N HIS A 167 1.22 24.04 -19.18
CA HIS A 167 2.07 22.94 -18.74
C HIS A 167 2.95 23.37 -17.56
N TYR A 168 3.55 24.57 -17.63
CA TYR A 168 4.33 25.10 -16.51
C TYR A 168 3.46 25.32 -15.27
N SER A 169 2.24 25.86 -15.45
CA SER A 169 1.30 26.04 -14.32
C SER A 169 0.94 24.70 -13.67
N LEU A 170 0.60 23.67 -14.46
CA LEU A 170 0.29 22.33 -13.92
C LEU A 170 1.50 21.71 -13.20
N ILE A 171 2.70 21.81 -13.78
CA ILE A 171 3.93 21.32 -13.13
C ILE A 171 4.15 22.06 -11.81
N SER A 172 4.04 23.39 -11.82
CA SER A 172 4.27 24.19 -10.60
C SER A 172 3.26 23.87 -9.51
N ILE A 173 1.96 23.78 -9.82
CA ILE A 173 0.90 23.54 -8.84
C ILE A 173 1.09 22.19 -8.12
N PHE A 174 1.51 21.14 -8.82
CA PHE A 174 1.60 19.82 -8.20
C PHE A 174 3.00 19.51 -7.65
N PHE A 175 4.06 19.86 -8.34
CA PHE A 175 5.40 19.41 -7.98
C PHE A 175 6.12 20.37 -7.02
N ILE A 176 5.88 21.70 -7.09
CA ILE A 176 6.50 22.63 -6.15
C ILE A 176 6.02 22.39 -4.72
N PRO A 177 4.70 22.33 -4.41
CA PRO A 177 4.26 22.03 -3.05
C PRO A 177 4.70 20.63 -2.59
N MET A 178 4.77 19.63 -3.49
CA MET A 178 5.31 18.32 -3.17
C MET A 178 6.77 18.40 -2.69
N ILE A 179 7.62 19.19 -3.37
CA ILE A 179 9.02 19.36 -2.98
C ILE A 179 9.10 20.00 -1.59
N PHE A 180 8.35 21.06 -1.34
CA PHE A 180 8.32 21.70 -0.01
C PHE A 180 7.86 20.73 1.07
N GLN A 181 6.85 19.90 0.77
CA GLN A 181 6.36 18.89 1.71
C GLN A 181 7.41 17.79 1.96
N LEU A 182 8.16 17.35 0.94
CA LEU A 182 9.25 16.38 1.10
C LEU A 182 10.42 16.92 1.93
N LEU A 183 10.66 18.24 1.91
CA LEU A 183 11.69 18.89 2.71
C LEU A 183 11.22 19.15 4.16
N SER A 184 9.94 19.07 4.45
CA SER A 184 9.40 19.21 5.80
C SER A 184 9.72 18.00 6.68
N SER A 185 9.60 18.15 8.00
CA SER A 185 9.81 17.06 8.97
C SER A 185 8.89 15.86 8.71
N SER A 186 7.63 16.10 8.33
CA SER A 186 6.66 15.06 8.00
C SER A 186 7.03 14.28 6.73
N GLY A 187 7.61 14.94 5.72
CA GLY A 187 8.09 14.27 4.51
C GLY A 187 9.36 13.44 4.76
N GLN A 188 10.25 13.95 5.60
CA GLN A 188 11.51 13.27 5.94
C GLN A 188 11.31 12.07 6.88
N ALA A 189 10.30 12.07 7.74
CA ALA A 189 10.03 10.98 8.67
C ALA A 189 9.97 9.63 7.96
N ARG A 190 9.20 9.54 6.87
CA ARG A 190 9.09 8.31 6.07
C ARG A 190 10.38 7.95 5.34
N LEU A 191 11.10 8.94 4.78
CA LEU A 191 12.37 8.71 4.09
C LEU A 191 13.41 8.12 5.03
N ASN A 192 13.53 8.68 6.24
CA ASN A 192 14.48 8.21 7.26
C ASN A 192 14.19 6.78 7.70
N TRP A 193 12.92 6.40 7.78
CA TRP A 193 12.54 5.06 8.20
C TRP A 193 12.75 3.99 7.13
N LEU A 194 12.62 4.34 5.84
CA LEU A 194 12.67 3.41 4.72
C LEU A 194 14.01 3.35 3.98
N THR A 195 14.97 4.21 4.32
CA THR A 195 16.25 4.31 3.60
C THR A 195 17.05 3.02 3.62
N ILE A 196 17.76 2.74 2.52
CA ILE A 196 18.75 1.65 2.44
C ILE A 196 19.88 1.84 3.47
N LEU A 197 20.23 3.11 3.79
CA LEU A 197 21.30 3.45 4.71
C LEU A 197 20.76 3.68 6.13
N ASP A 198 20.17 2.65 6.72
CA ASP A 198 19.76 2.66 8.12
C ASP A 198 20.96 2.40 9.08
N SER A 199 20.69 2.39 10.39
CA SER A 199 21.70 2.13 11.40
C SER A 199 22.34 0.74 11.25
N GLY A 200 21.56 -0.26 10.87
CA GLY A 200 22.06 -1.62 10.62
C GLY A 200 23.02 -1.67 9.43
N ALA A 201 22.68 -0.98 8.34
CA ALA A 201 23.55 -0.85 7.17
C ALA A 201 24.88 -0.16 7.52
N ILE A 202 24.83 0.91 8.34
CA ILE A 202 26.05 1.61 8.79
C ILE A 202 26.95 0.69 9.60
N THR A 203 26.37 -0.08 10.53
CA THR A 203 27.10 -1.07 11.32
C THR A 203 27.74 -2.13 10.43
N GLN A 204 27.01 -2.65 9.45
CA GLN A 204 27.50 -3.63 8.49
C GLN A 204 28.67 -3.05 7.64
N ILE A 205 28.54 -1.82 7.17
CA ILE A 205 29.61 -1.14 6.41
C ILE A 205 30.87 -1.03 7.27
N ASN A 206 30.75 -0.59 8.52
CA ASN A 206 31.89 -0.45 9.43
C ASN A 206 32.60 -1.80 9.69
N GLN A 207 31.85 -2.88 9.85
CA GLN A 207 32.39 -4.23 9.98
C GLN A 207 33.13 -4.70 8.72
N LEU A 208 32.61 -4.38 7.55
CA LEU A 208 33.21 -4.76 6.27
C LEU A 208 34.51 -3.99 5.98
N GLN A 209 34.70 -2.80 6.57
CA GLN A 209 35.92 -1.99 6.39
C GLN A 209 37.19 -2.65 6.92
N SER A 210 37.08 -3.67 7.79
CA SER A 210 38.21 -4.50 8.22
C SER A 210 38.70 -5.48 7.15
N ARG A 211 37.95 -5.68 6.07
CA ARG A 211 38.32 -6.60 4.96
C ARG A 211 39.26 -5.94 3.96
N PRO A 212 39.94 -6.70 3.09
CA PRO A 212 40.74 -6.17 1.99
C PRO A 212 39.93 -5.18 1.14
N GLY A 213 40.52 -4.03 0.82
CA GLY A 213 39.84 -2.93 0.13
C GLY A 213 39.34 -1.82 1.05
N GLY A 214 39.18 -2.09 2.37
CA GLY A 214 38.87 -1.11 3.39
C GLY A 214 37.77 -0.11 3.03
N ARG A 215 37.96 1.15 3.41
CA ARG A 215 36.99 2.25 3.12
C ARG A 215 36.84 2.56 1.64
N LEU A 216 37.78 2.20 0.78
CA LEU A 216 37.69 2.44 -0.67
C LEU A 216 36.56 1.61 -1.29
N VAL A 217 36.48 0.33 -0.87
CA VAL A 217 35.47 -0.62 -1.38
C VAL A 217 34.20 -0.59 -0.54
N TYR A 218 34.33 -0.56 0.79
CA TYR A 218 33.21 -0.64 1.73
C TYR A 218 32.87 0.72 2.32
N ASN A 219 32.10 1.49 1.56
CA ASN A 219 31.62 2.82 1.99
C ASN A 219 30.12 2.95 1.70
N LYS A 220 29.50 4.03 2.18
CA LYS A 220 28.06 4.27 2.02
C LYS A 220 27.62 4.29 0.55
N ALA A 221 28.43 4.85 -0.35
CA ALA A 221 28.07 4.95 -1.77
C ALA A 221 28.08 3.57 -2.46
N THR A 222 29.13 2.79 -2.27
CA THR A 222 29.24 1.44 -2.85
C THR A 222 28.18 0.50 -2.29
N TYR A 223 27.92 0.56 -0.98
CA TYR A 223 26.85 -0.21 -0.34
C TYR A 223 25.48 0.17 -0.90
N PHE A 224 25.21 1.48 -1.01
CA PHE A 224 23.95 1.97 -1.58
C PHE A 224 23.76 1.50 -3.03
N LEU A 225 24.74 1.67 -3.89
CA LEU A 225 24.67 1.26 -5.29
C LEU A 225 24.46 -0.25 -5.44
N TYR A 226 25.17 -1.05 -4.64
CA TYR A 226 25.02 -2.51 -4.64
C TYR A 226 23.59 -2.92 -4.20
N ARG A 227 23.11 -2.38 -3.08
CA ARG A 227 21.76 -2.69 -2.58
C ARG A 227 20.67 -2.19 -3.50
N PHE A 228 20.82 -0.97 -4.03
CA PHE A 228 19.92 -0.44 -5.04
C PHE A 228 19.83 -1.34 -6.27
N GLY A 229 20.96 -1.78 -6.80
CA GLY A 229 21.00 -2.69 -7.96
C GLY A 229 20.32 -4.03 -7.69
N GLN A 230 20.61 -4.64 -6.53
CA GLN A 230 19.93 -5.87 -6.10
C GLN A 230 18.41 -5.67 -5.97
N ASN A 231 18.00 -4.61 -5.31
CA ASN A 231 16.60 -4.25 -5.12
C ASN A 231 15.92 -4.04 -6.48
N TYR A 232 16.56 -3.29 -7.37
CA TYR A 232 16.02 -2.97 -8.70
C TYR A 232 15.75 -4.23 -9.53
N ILE A 233 16.71 -5.14 -9.58
CA ILE A 233 16.56 -6.42 -10.32
C ILE A 233 15.47 -7.27 -9.67
N SER A 234 15.33 -7.24 -8.34
CA SER A 234 14.33 -8.02 -7.62
C SER A 234 12.89 -7.70 -8.03
N TYR A 235 12.58 -6.45 -8.36
CA TYR A 235 11.23 -6.04 -8.81
C TYR A 235 10.82 -6.60 -10.16
N LEU A 236 11.77 -6.91 -11.04
CA LEU A 236 11.53 -7.49 -12.34
C LEU A 236 11.84 -8.99 -12.38
N SER A 237 12.22 -9.57 -11.24
CA SER A 237 12.59 -10.97 -11.15
C SER A 237 11.39 -11.91 -11.32
N PRO A 238 11.59 -13.10 -11.92
CA PRO A 238 10.56 -14.13 -11.95
C PRO A 238 10.06 -14.52 -10.57
N ASN A 239 10.94 -14.47 -9.56
CA ASN A 239 10.61 -14.83 -8.19
C ASN A 239 9.53 -13.92 -7.60
N PHE A 240 9.66 -12.60 -7.76
CA PHE A 240 8.70 -11.63 -7.27
C PHE A 240 7.42 -11.62 -8.10
N LEU A 241 7.53 -11.58 -9.43
CA LEU A 241 6.36 -11.42 -10.28
C LEU A 241 5.53 -12.69 -10.44
N PHE A 242 6.16 -13.88 -10.50
CA PHE A 242 5.46 -15.11 -10.94
C PHE A 242 5.51 -16.27 -9.95
N LEU A 243 6.43 -16.29 -8.98
CA LEU A 243 6.62 -17.44 -8.11
C LEU A 243 6.21 -17.19 -6.66
N LYS A 244 6.86 -16.24 -5.96
CA LYS A 244 6.66 -16.03 -4.52
C LYS A 244 5.82 -14.80 -4.16
N GLY A 245 5.79 -13.77 -5.03
CA GLY A 245 5.13 -12.51 -4.69
C GLY A 245 5.87 -11.70 -3.63
N GLY A 246 5.12 -10.95 -2.85
CA GLY A 246 5.65 -10.13 -1.75
C GLY A 246 5.65 -10.86 -0.41
N ASN A 247 6.44 -10.35 0.54
CA ASN A 247 6.60 -10.94 1.87
C ASN A 247 5.60 -10.42 2.91
N HIS A 248 4.79 -9.42 2.57
CA HIS A 248 3.86 -8.82 3.52
C HIS A 248 2.49 -9.48 3.44
N TYR A 249 2.03 -10.06 4.55
CA TYR A 249 0.79 -10.85 4.63
C TYR A 249 -0.48 -10.10 4.19
N GLN A 250 -0.56 -8.80 4.40
CA GLN A 250 -1.72 -8.00 4.04
C GLN A 250 -1.74 -7.62 2.54
N PHE A 251 -0.59 -7.59 1.84
CA PHE A 251 -0.51 -7.06 0.48
C PHE A 251 -0.30 -8.12 -0.59
N SER A 252 -0.04 -9.35 -0.20
CA SER A 252 0.21 -10.48 -1.10
C SER A 252 -0.12 -11.79 -0.40
N VAL A 253 -0.61 -12.76 -1.14
CA VAL A 253 -0.69 -14.14 -0.66
C VAL A 253 0.72 -14.70 -0.66
N GLN A 254 1.17 -15.19 0.50
CA GLN A 254 2.54 -15.70 0.67
C GLN A 254 2.82 -16.90 -0.23
N ASN A 255 4.02 -16.94 -0.81
CA ASN A 255 4.46 -17.97 -1.74
C ASN A 255 3.56 -18.12 -2.98
N TYR A 256 2.90 -17.03 -3.40
CA TYR A 256 2.13 -16.94 -4.61
C TYR A 256 2.53 -15.71 -5.43
N GLY A 257 2.82 -15.91 -6.72
CA GLY A 257 3.24 -14.82 -7.61
C GLY A 257 2.20 -13.71 -7.72
N LEU A 258 2.63 -12.51 -8.05
CA LEU A 258 1.76 -11.37 -8.35
C LEU A 258 1.00 -11.55 -9.66
N LEU A 259 1.57 -12.31 -10.58
CA LEU A 259 1.01 -12.76 -11.84
C LEU A 259 1.02 -14.30 -11.88
N TYR A 260 0.11 -14.89 -12.62
CA TYR A 260 0.11 -16.34 -12.81
C TYR A 260 1.36 -16.82 -13.56
N LEU A 261 1.87 -17.98 -13.18
CA LEU A 261 3.08 -18.55 -13.78
C LEU A 261 2.99 -18.71 -15.31
N ILE A 262 1.79 -19.00 -15.82
CA ILE A 262 1.56 -19.10 -17.28
C ILE A 262 1.87 -17.79 -18.02
N CYS A 263 1.84 -16.64 -17.35
CA CYS A 263 2.15 -15.34 -17.94
C CYS A 263 3.66 -15.14 -18.17
N LEU A 264 4.52 -15.88 -17.45
CA LEU A 264 5.97 -15.68 -17.45
C LEU A 264 6.59 -15.69 -18.85
N PRO A 265 6.43 -16.74 -19.69
CA PRO A 265 7.07 -16.77 -21.01
C PRO A 265 6.58 -15.62 -21.90
N PHE A 266 5.29 -15.33 -21.86
CA PHE A 266 4.69 -14.28 -22.69
C PHE A 266 5.10 -12.88 -22.26
N PHE A 267 5.32 -12.65 -20.96
CA PHE A 267 5.84 -11.38 -20.45
C PHE A 267 7.24 -11.07 -21.03
N TYR A 268 8.16 -12.02 -20.98
CA TYR A 268 9.51 -11.80 -21.51
C TYR A 268 9.52 -11.73 -23.04
N ILE A 269 8.68 -12.49 -23.72
CA ILE A 269 8.48 -12.36 -25.18
C ILE A 269 7.92 -10.98 -25.52
N GLY A 270 6.99 -10.46 -24.70
CA GLY A 270 6.46 -9.11 -24.85
C GLY A 270 7.52 -8.03 -24.69
N ILE A 271 8.41 -8.16 -23.70
CA ILE A 271 9.56 -7.27 -23.52
C ILE A 271 10.48 -7.34 -24.75
N TRP A 272 10.86 -8.54 -25.19
CA TRP A 272 11.72 -8.72 -26.36
C TRP A 272 11.09 -8.11 -27.62
N TYR A 273 9.79 -8.33 -27.84
CA TYR A 273 9.07 -7.75 -28.95
C TYR A 273 9.01 -6.21 -28.89
N LEU A 274 8.86 -5.63 -27.70
CA LEU A 274 8.89 -4.19 -27.46
C LEU A 274 10.21 -3.58 -27.95
N PHE A 275 11.34 -4.24 -27.71
CA PHE A 275 12.65 -3.75 -28.18
C PHE A 275 12.77 -3.77 -29.70
N ARG A 276 12.19 -4.76 -30.41
CA ARG A 276 12.42 -4.97 -31.81
C ARG A 276 11.42 -4.31 -32.77
N ASN A 277 10.15 -4.25 -32.41
CA ASN A 277 9.07 -4.12 -33.38
C ASN A 277 8.10 -2.96 -33.16
N TYR A 278 8.25 -2.20 -32.09
CA TYR A 278 7.34 -1.10 -31.81
C TYR A 278 7.73 0.20 -32.52
N LYS A 279 6.71 1.03 -32.83
CA LYS A 279 6.93 2.42 -33.26
C LYS A 279 7.77 3.14 -32.22
N LEU A 280 8.74 3.93 -32.65
CA LEU A 280 9.78 4.52 -31.80
C LEU A 280 9.20 5.30 -30.61
N GLU A 281 8.16 6.11 -30.82
CA GLU A 281 7.51 6.94 -29.79
C GLU A 281 6.88 6.06 -28.67
N SER A 282 6.06 5.07 -29.04
CA SER A 282 5.41 4.18 -28.07
C SER A 282 6.43 3.28 -27.36
N ARG A 283 7.43 2.78 -28.09
CA ARG A 283 8.52 1.97 -27.55
C ARG A 283 9.27 2.72 -26.45
N ASN A 284 9.70 3.92 -26.75
CA ASN A 284 10.50 4.71 -25.81
C ASN A 284 9.70 5.06 -24.54
N SER A 285 8.41 5.39 -24.66
CA SER A 285 7.55 5.66 -23.52
C SER A 285 7.33 4.41 -22.66
N LEU A 286 7.11 3.23 -23.25
CA LEU A 286 6.96 1.97 -22.51
C LEU A 286 8.26 1.49 -21.87
N LEU A 287 9.40 1.66 -22.55
CA LEU A 287 10.71 1.35 -21.97
C LEU A 287 11.04 2.29 -20.81
N LEU A 288 10.78 3.58 -20.97
CA LEU A 288 10.94 4.56 -19.90
C LEU A 288 10.07 4.18 -18.69
N TRP A 289 8.82 3.78 -18.92
CA TRP A 289 7.94 3.28 -17.87
C TRP A 289 8.50 2.06 -17.16
N LEU A 290 8.87 1.02 -17.93
CA LEU A 290 9.42 -0.23 -17.39
C LEU A 290 10.68 0.00 -16.55
N LEU A 291 11.58 0.87 -17.04
CA LEU A 291 12.84 1.17 -16.36
C LEU A 291 12.68 2.06 -15.14
N LEU A 292 11.74 2.99 -15.13
CA LEU A 292 11.59 3.91 -14.00
C LEU A 292 10.67 3.40 -12.90
N ALA A 293 9.73 2.50 -13.21
CA ALA A 293 8.76 2.03 -12.24
C ALA A 293 9.38 1.33 -11.00
N PRO A 294 10.45 0.52 -11.11
CA PRO A 294 11.10 -0.08 -9.95
C PRO A 294 11.90 0.90 -9.09
N VAL A 295 12.28 2.07 -9.61
CA VAL A 295 13.24 2.98 -8.96
C VAL A 295 12.79 3.38 -7.56
N ALA A 296 11.53 3.79 -7.41
CA ALA A 296 10.99 4.23 -6.13
C ALA A 296 11.10 3.16 -5.03
N GLY A 297 10.75 1.92 -5.36
CA GLY A 297 10.86 0.79 -4.45
C GLY A 297 12.30 0.39 -4.16
N SER A 298 13.17 0.52 -5.15
CA SER A 298 14.58 0.13 -5.04
C SER A 298 15.39 1.00 -4.09
N LEU A 299 14.92 2.22 -3.82
CA LEU A 299 15.52 3.14 -2.84
C LEU A 299 15.26 2.73 -1.38
N THR A 300 14.47 1.69 -1.13
CA THR A 300 14.05 1.30 0.20
C THR A 300 14.69 -0.02 0.66
N ARG A 301 14.87 -0.18 1.99
CA ARG A 301 15.48 -1.39 2.57
C ARG A 301 14.64 -2.66 2.39
N ASP A 302 13.29 -2.52 2.38
CA ASP A 302 12.35 -3.66 2.31
C ASP A 302 11.93 -3.96 0.86
N ALA A 303 12.89 -4.16 -0.03
CA ALA A 303 12.63 -4.51 -1.42
C ALA A 303 12.79 -6.03 -1.66
N PRO A 304 11.96 -6.64 -2.54
CA PRO A 304 10.85 -6.03 -3.26
C PRO A 304 9.57 -5.94 -2.42
N HIS A 305 8.81 -4.85 -2.57
CA HIS A 305 7.57 -4.62 -1.83
C HIS A 305 6.41 -4.35 -2.79
N VAL A 306 5.29 -5.07 -2.62
CA VAL A 306 4.13 -5.08 -3.53
C VAL A 306 3.57 -3.69 -3.80
N LEU A 307 3.36 -2.90 -2.75
CA LEU A 307 2.80 -1.56 -2.90
C LEU A 307 3.77 -0.59 -3.58
N ARG A 308 5.09 -0.72 -3.32
CA ARG A 308 6.08 0.16 -3.95
C ARG A 308 6.31 -0.16 -5.43
N ALA A 309 5.87 -1.35 -5.88
CA ALA A 309 5.86 -1.77 -7.28
C ALA A 309 4.66 -1.22 -8.09
N ILE A 310 3.73 -0.54 -7.44
CA ILE A 310 2.49 -0.02 -8.06
C ILE A 310 2.72 0.79 -9.35
N PRO A 311 3.78 1.62 -9.48
CA PRO A 311 4.04 2.29 -10.76
C PRO A 311 4.23 1.36 -11.96
N LEU A 312 4.50 0.06 -11.75
CA LEU A 312 4.54 -0.93 -12.83
C LEU A 312 3.16 -1.24 -13.44
N LEU A 313 2.07 -1.08 -12.66
CA LEU A 313 0.72 -1.43 -13.14
C LEU A 313 0.19 -0.42 -14.18
N PRO A 314 -0.46 -0.90 -15.23
CA PRO A 314 -0.74 -2.30 -15.65
C PRO A 314 0.27 -2.87 -16.67
N LEU A 315 1.46 -2.32 -16.77
CA LEU A 315 2.45 -2.66 -17.83
C LEU A 315 2.76 -4.16 -17.95
N PRO A 316 2.96 -4.95 -16.87
CA PRO A 316 3.24 -6.37 -17.00
C PRO A 316 2.13 -7.15 -17.71
N MET A 317 0.86 -6.78 -17.49
CA MET A 317 -0.30 -7.40 -18.14
C MET A 317 -0.33 -7.08 -19.63
N ILE A 318 -0.02 -5.84 -19.98
CA ILE A 318 0.06 -5.38 -21.38
C ILE A 318 1.20 -6.11 -22.11
N LEU A 319 2.37 -6.22 -21.51
CA LEU A 319 3.51 -6.93 -22.10
C LEU A 319 3.21 -8.41 -22.28
N THR A 320 2.57 -9.06 -21.28
CA THR A 320 2.11 -10.45 -21.40
C THR A 320 1.15 -10.63 -22.58
N ALA A 321 0.18 -9.73 -22.71
CA ALA A 321 -0.80 -9.80 -23.81
C ALA A 321 -0.16 -9.57 -25.18
N ILE A 322 0.81 -8.66 -25.29
CA ILE A 322 1.60 -8.42 -26.51
C ILE A 322 2.38 -9.67 -26.88
N GLY A 323 3.03 -10.31 -25.92
CA GLY A 323 3.78 -11.56 -26.15
C GLY A 323 2.86 -12.70 -26.62
N LEU A 324 1.70 -12.86 -25.94
CA LEU A 324 0.72 -13.89 -26.30
C LEU A 324 0.15 -13.68 -27.71
N ASP A 325 -0.01 -12.41 -28.15
CA ASP A 325 -0.58 -12.10 -29.47
C ASP A 325 0.30 -12.58 -30.63
N ARG A 326 1.56 -12.89 -30.39
CA ARG A 326 2.50 -13.44 -31.39
C ARG A 326 2.25 -14.92 -31.72
N PHE A 327 1.40 -15.61 -30.98
CA PHE A 327 1.16 -17.04 -31.15
C PHE A 327 -0.17 -17.34 -31.84
N GLY A 328 -0.24 -18.52 -32.43
CA GLY A 328 -1.43 -19.02 -33.09
C GLY A 328 -2.56 -19.36 -32.12
N ARG A 329 -3.75 -19.64 -32.65
CA ARG A 329 -5.00 -19.89 -31.91
C ARG A 329 -4.84 -20.96 -30.84
N ASN A 330 -4.16 -22.07 -31.12
CA ASN A 330 -4.03 -23.20 -30.18
C ASN A 330 -3.29 -22.80 -28.90
N VAL A 331 -2.19 -22.03 -29.02
CA VAL A 331 -1.43 -21.50 -27.85
C VAL A 331 -2.28 -20.54 -27.06
N LYS A 332 -3.04 -19.65 -27.72
CA LYS A 332 -3.97 -18.72 -27.04
C LYS A 332 -5.05 -19.47 -26.27
N VAL A 333 -5.65 -20.51 -26.87
CA VAL A 333 -6.66 -21.35 -26.17
C VAL A 333 -6.04 -22.04 -24.96
N LEU A 334 -4.88 -22.68 -25.13
CA LEU A 334 -4.18 -23.32 -24.00
C LEU A 334 -3.85 -22.31 -22.89
N PHE A 335 -3.38 -21.12 -23.23
CA PHE A 335 -3.11 -20.05 -22.27
C PHE A 335 -4.35 -19.72 -21.43
N PHE A 336 -5.52 -19.49 -22.08
CA PHE A 336 -6.74 -19.16 -21.35
C PHE A 336 -7.29 -20.31 -20.49
N VAL A 337 -7.13 -21.55 -20.94
CA VAL A 337 -7.52 -22.72 -20.12
C VAL A 337 -6.65 -22.80 -18.86
N VAL A 338 -5.32 -22.72 -19.02
CA VAL A 338 -4.40 -22.75 -17.87
C VAL A 338 -4.59 -21.51 -16.97
N LEU A 339 -4.86 -20.35 -17.55
CA LEU A 339 -5.18 -19.13 -16.81
C LEU A 339 -6.43 -19.31 -15.95
N LEU A 340 -7.49 -19.91 -16.49
CA LEU A 340 -8.72 -20.21 -15.77
C LEU A 340 -8.46 -21.15 -14.58
N LEU A 341 -7.75 -22.26 -14.81
CA LEU A 341 -7.37 -23.22 -13.77
C LEU A 341 -6.51 -22.55 -12.68
N SER A 342 -5.55 -21.71 -13.07
CA SER A 342 -4.72 -20.96 -12.14
C SER A 342 -5.55 -19.98 -11.30
N THR A 343 -6.56 -19.34 -11.91
CA THR A 343 -7.46 -18.42 -11.20
C THR A 343 -8.32 -19.20 -10.19
N MET A 344 -8.85 -20.35 -10.56
CA MET A 344 -9.63 -21.20 -9.63
C MET A 344 -8.77 -21.66 -8.45
N ASN A 345 -7.54 -22.10 -8.72
CA ASN A 345 -6.58 -22.46 -7.67
C ASN A 345 -6.28 -21.26 -6.74
N TYR A 346 -6.06 -20.06 -7.30
CA TYR A 346 -5.84 -18.87 -6.51
C TYR A 346 -7.01 -18.53 -5.57
N LEU A 347 -8.24 -18.62 -6.07
CA LEU A 347 -9.44 -18.39 -5.26
C LEU A 347 -9.57 -19.41 -4.11
N PHE A 348 -9.19 -20.66 -4.36
CA PHE A 348 -9.16 -21.70 -3.32
C PHE A 348 -8.08 -21.37 -2.25
N VAL A 349 -6.85 -21.04 -2.67
CA VAL A 349 -5.76 -20.68 -1.79
C VAL A 349 -6.10 -19.45 -0.94
N THR A 350 -6.72 -18.42 -1.53
CA THR A 350 -7.09 -17.19 -0.79
C THR A 350 -8.14 -17.44 0.29
N LYS A 351 -9.03 -18.43 0.11
CA LYS A 351 -10.00 -18.80 1.15
C LYS A 351 -9.31 -19.37 2.40
N SER A 352 -8.37 -20.27 2.22
CA SER A 352 -7.55 -20.83 3.33
C SER A 352 -6.64 -19.76 3.94
N TYR A 353 -5.98 -18.98 3.09
CA TYR A 353 -5.07 -17.90 3.50
C TYR A 353 -5.75 -16.89 4.44
N ARG A 354 -6.97 -16.46 4.12
CA ARG A 354 -7.75 -15.54 4.95
C ARG A 354 -7.96 -16.04 6.37
N ASN A 355 -8.21 -17.34 6.52
CA ASN A 355 -8.45 -17.92 7.84
C ASN A 355 -7.15 -18.07 8.63
N ASN A 356 -6.09 -18.56 7.98
CA ASN A 356 -4.81 -18.85 8.63
C ASN A 356 -4.04 -17.60 9.08
N PHE A 357 -4.23 -16.47 8.39
CA PHE A 357 -3.54 -15.21 8.67
C PHE A 357 -4.49 -14.09 9.12
N SER A 358 -5.57 -14.46 9.80
CA SER A 358 -6.53 -13.48 10.32
C SER A 358 -5.98 -12.60 11.44
N ASP A 359 -4.95 -13.07 12.15
CA ASP A 359 -4.14 -12.32 13.11
C ASP A 359 -3.39 -11.15 12.45
N ALA A 360 -2.72 -11.39 11.32
CA ALA A 360 -2.06 -10.35 10.53
C ALA A 360 -3.03 -9.27 10.02
N TRP A 361 -4.34 -9.59 9.95
CA TRP A 361 -5.43 -8.66 9.61
C TRP A 361 -6.10 -8.06 10.83
N GLN A 362 -5.54 -8.27 12.03
CA GLN A 362 -6.06 -7.71 13.28
C GLN A 362 -7.55 -8.06 13.51
N TYR A 363 -7.92 -9.29 13.13
CA TYR A 363 -9.28 -9.79 13.33
C TYR A 363 -9.60 -9.84 14.83
N GLY A 364 -10.82 -9.47 15.18
CA GLY A 364 -11.29 -9.47 16.57
C GLY A 364 -11.58 -8.09 17.15
N TYR A 365 -10.87 -7.02 16.71
CA TYR A 365 -11.11 -5.66 17.24
C TYR A 365 -12.58 -5.21 17.12
N SER A 366 -13.19 -5.40 15.95
CA SER A 366 -14.60 -5.04 15.75
C SER A 366 -15.53 -5.74 16.74
N GLN A 367 -15.30 -7.03 16.98
CA GLN A 367 -16.09 -7.85 17.92
C GLN A 367 -15.87 -7.40 19.38
N VAL A 368 -14.61 -7.10 19.75
CA VAL A 368 -14.30 -6.53 21.07
C VAL A 368 -15.06 -5.22 21.27
N ILE A 369 -14.95 -4.30 20.33
CA ILE A 369 -15.53 -2.97 20.47
C ILE A 369 -17.06 -3.02 20.51
N GLN A 370 -17.68 -3.86 19.69
CA GLN A 370 -19.13 -4.09 19.73
C GLN A 370 -19.59 -4.67 21.08
N PHE A 371 -18.78 -5.52 21.71
CA PHE A 371 -19.08 -6.11 23.01
C PHE A 371 -18.90 -5.10 24.15
N ILE A 372 -17.82 -4.33 24.17
CA ILE A 372 -17.51 -3.40 25.28
C ILE A 372 -18.34 -2.12 25.23
N LYS A 373 -18.76 -1.66 24.06
CA LYS A 373 -19.50 -0.40 23.87
C LYS A 373 -20.76 -0.29 24.75
N PRO A 374 -21.67 -1.27 24.80
CA PRO A 374 -22.85 -1.22 25.68
C PRO A 374 -22.50 -1.33 27.18
N LEU A 375 -21.34 -1.86 27.51
CA LEU A 375 -20.86 -2.03 28.88
C LEU A 375 -20.09 -0.80 29.39
N TYR A 376 -19.80 0.16 28.52
CA TYR A 376 -18.92 1.29 28.80
C TYR A 376 -19.28 2.05 30.08
N SER A 377 -20.56 2.39 30.28
CA SER A 377 -21.03 3.13 31.45
C SER A 377 -20.97 2.35 32.78
N GLN A 378 -20.82 1.02 32.70
CA GLN A 378 -20.86 0.15 33.87
C GLN A 378 -19.51 0.05 34.59
N TYR A 379 -18.40 0.33 33.89
CA TYR A 379 -17.05 0.23 34.42
C TYR A 379 -16.41 1.60 34.60
N ASP A 380 -15.59 1.76 35.63
CA ASP A 380 -14.85 2.99 35.91
C ASP A 380 -13.61 3.12 35.06
N GLN A 381 -13.04 1.99 34.62
CA GLN A 381 -11.87 1.93 33.78
C GLN A 381 -11.96 0.77 32.78
N ILE A 382 -11.42 0.97 31.59
CA ILE A 382 -11.20 -0.08 30.58
C ILE A 382 -9.72 -0.11 30.26
N VAL A 383 -9.09 -1.26 30.38
CA VAL A 383 -7.70 -1.50 29.99
C VAL A 383 -7.70 -2.33 28.71
N PHE A 384 -7.03 -1.86 27.67
CA PHE A 384 -7.03 -2.47 26.36
C PHE A 384 -5.60 -2.74 25.86
N THR A 385 -5.29 -3.97 25.49
CA THR A 385 -3.97 -4.36 25.02
C THR A 385 -3.58 -3.66 23.71
N LYS A 386 -2.28 -3.30 23.58
CA LYS A 386 -1.63 -2.85 22.35
C LYS A 386 -1.04 -4.00 21.51
N LYS A 387 -1.23 -5.27 21.91
CA LYS A 387 -0.58 -6.45 21.31
C LYS A 387 -0.67 -6.51 19.79
N TYR A 388 -1.84 -6.23 19.23
CA TYR A 388 -2.06 -6.31 17.80
C TYR A 388 -1.93 -4.96 17.07
N GLY A 389 -1.38 -3.94 17.72
CA GLY A 389 -1.15 -2.58 17.21
C GLY A 389 -2.37 -1.66 17.36
N GLU A 390 -2.16 -0.42 17.33
CA GLU A 390 -3.02 0.79 17.30
C GLU A 390 -4.50 0.62 17.75
N PRO A 391 -4.81 0.13 18.97
CA PRO A 391 -6.19 -0.15 19.42
C PRO A 391 -7.07 1.10 19.40
N HIS A 392 -6.50 2.27 19.62
CA HIS A 392 -7.22 3.55 19.61
C HIS A 392 -7.86 3.87 18.26
N GLU A 393 -7.21 3.52 17.16
CA GLU A 393 -7.74 3.69 15.80
C GLU A 393 -8.99 2.83 15.58
N PHE A 394 -8.95 1.59 16.05
CA PHE A 394 -10.09 0.67 15.96
C PHE A 394 -11.24 1.13 16.86
N VAL A 395 -10.96 1.62 18.08
CA VAL A 395 -11.96 2.20 18.97
C VAL A 395 -12.60 3.42 18.31
N ALA A 396 -11.79 4.35 17.80
CA ALA A 396 -12.28 5.55 17.16
C ALA A 396 -13.19 5.25 15.96
N TYR A 397 -12.80 4.28 15.13
CA TYR A 397 -13.52 3.94 13.91
C TYR A 397 -14.80 3.10 14.14
N PHE A 398 -14.70 2.01 14.92
CA PHE A 398 -15.85 1.10 15.11
C PHE A 398 -16.85 1.62 16.14
N TRP A 399 -16.44 2.57 16.99
CA TRP A 399 -17.34 3.24 17.93
C TRP A 399 -17.96 4.52 17.36
N PRO A 400 -17.61 4.99 16.18
CA PRO A 400 -17.62 6.35 15.62
C PRO A 400 -17.47 7.43 16.70
N TRP A 401 -16.30 7.44 17.38
CA TRP A 401 -16.04 8.41 18.44
C TRP A 401 -16.14 9.84 17.91
N ASP A 402 -16.67 10.76 18.71
CA ASP A 402 -16.76 12.16 18.28
C ASP A 402 -15.36 12.72 17.99
N PRO A 403 -15.09 13.24 16.78
CA PRO A 403 -13.74 13.68 16.42
C PRO A 403 -13.24 14.88 17.23
N ALA A 404 -14.13 15.77 17.71
CA ALA A 404 -13.72 16.89 18.54
C ALA A 404 -13.27 16.39 19.92
N ASP A 405 -14.04 15.46 20.50
CA ASP A 405 -13.70 14.79 21.75
C ASP A 405 -12.42 13.95 21.61
N PHE A 406 -12.30 13.14 20.55
CA PHE A 406 -11.11 12.32 20.29
C PHE A 406 -9.83 13.15 20.20
N SER A 407 -9.86 14.27 19.50
CA SER A 407 -8.69 15.14 19.32
C SER A 407 -8.23 15.81 20.62
N GLN A 408 -9.16 16.09 21.55
CA GLN A 408 -8.90 16.81 22.79
C GLN A 408 -8.60 15.89 23.98
N ASN A 409 -9.26 14.72 24.06
CA ASN A 409 -9.27 13.87 25.26
C ASN A 409 -8.35 12.63 25.14
N LYS A 410 -7.63 12.46 24.03
CA LYS A 410 -6.59 11.42 23.93
C LYS A 410 -5.29 11.90 24.55
N SER A 411 -4.67 11.06 25.38
CA SER A 411 -3.29 11.27 25.80
C SER A 411 -2.34 10.48 24.90
N TRP A 412 -1.20 11.07 24.57
CA TRP A 412 -0.24 10.45 23.65
C TRP A 412 1.19 10.92 23.92
N ASP A 413 2.16 10.06 23.54
CA ASP A 413 3.58 10.34 23.58
C ASP A 413 4.19 10.20 22.19
N TYR A 414 5.32 10.88 21.96
CA TYR A 414 6.13 10.71 20.76
C TYR A 414 7.52 10.19 21.13
N HIS A 415 7.79 8.92 20.84
CA HIS A 415 9.10 8.32 21.00
C HIS A 415 9.34 7.24 19.92
N ALA A 416 10.60 6.98 19.64
CA ALA A 416 11.02 6.05 18.57
C ALA A 416 10.42 6.36 17.19
N ASN A 417 10.19 7.65 16.89
CA ASN A 417 9.53 8.14 15.66
C ASN A 417 8.08 7.66 15.50
N TRP A 418 7.37 7.40 16.60
CA TRP A 418 6.00 6.93 16.62
C TRP A 418 5.14 7.72 17.61
N TYR A 419 3.89 7.95 17.27
CA TYR A 419 2.88 8.57 18.14
C TYR A 419 2.12 7.47 18.85
N TRP A 420 2.35 7.31 20.14
CA TRP A 420 1.73 6.31 20.99
C TRP A 420 0.54 6.91 21.72
N VAL A 421 -0.67 6.49 21.39
CA VAL A 421 -1.84 6.90 22.17
C VAL A 421 -1.94 5.97 23.37
N ASN A 422 -2.00 6.58 24.58
CA ASN A 422 -1.98 5.88 25.86
C ASN A 422 -3.36 5.80 26.52
N SER A 423 -4.23 6.78 26.25
CA SER A 423 -5.60 6.74 26.73
C SER A 423 -6.55 7.54 25.84
N LEU A 424 -7.81 7.17 25.93
CA LEU A 424 -8.95 7.90 25.39
C LEU A 424 -10.08 7.84 26.42
N ASP A 425 -10.36 8.96 27.05
CA ASP A 425 -11.25 9.05 28.21
C ASP A 425 -10.84 7.99 29.27
N LYS A 426 -11.71 7.10 29.69
CA LYS A 426 -11.42 6.04 30.66
C LYS A 426 -10.83 4.75 30.07
N ILE A 427 -10.61 4.70 28.75
CA ILE A 427 -9.93 3.58 28.08
C ILE A 427 -8.41 3.83 28.12
N LYS A 428 -7.67 2.93 28.76
CA LYS A 428 -6.21 2.92 28.78
C LYS A 428 -5.67 1.88 27.80
N PHE A 429 -4.76 2.29 26.96
CA PHE A 429 -4.07 1.40 26.00
C PHE A 429 -2.70 1.02 26.55
N VAL A 430 -2.50 -0.25 26.83
CA VAL A 430 -1.35 -0.78 27.62
C VAL A 430 -0.69 -1.93 26.84
N ASN A 431 0.63 -2.06 26.98
CA ASN A 431 1.33 -3.20 26.38
C ASN A 431 1.04 -4.48 27.20
N ASP A 432 1.04 -5.63 26.53
CA ASP A 432 0.68 -6.90 27.16
C ASP A 432 1.54 -7.25 28.38
N TRP A 433 2.85 -7.00 28.31
CA TRP A 433 3.77 -7.25 29.45
C TRP A 433 3.49 -6.37 30.67
N GLU A 434 2.91 -5.20 30.48
CA GLU A 434 2.50 -4.30 31.56
C GLU A 434 1.18 -4.78 32.18
N ILE A 435 0.26 -5.30 31.36
CA ILE A 435 -1.04 -5.82 31.80
C ILE A 435 -0.85 -6.91 32.85
N SER A 436 0.06 -7.86 32.63
CA SER A 436 0.30 -8.98 33.54
C SER A 436 0.87 -8.57 34.92
N THR A 437 1.46 -7.37 35.01
CA THR A 437 2.05 -6.83 36.25
C THR A 437 1.26 -5.68 36.86
N MET A 438 0.20 -5.23 36.19
CA MET A 438 -0.57 -4.07 36.59
C MET A 438 -1.53 -4.40 37.74
N ALA A 439 -1.57 -3.52 38.76
CA ALA A 439 -2.63 -3.55 39.76
C ALA A 439 -3.88 -2.88 39.22
N PHE A 440 -4.96 -3.62 39.12
CA PHE A 440 -6.24 -3.12 38.64
C PHE A 440 -7.08 -2.53 39.81
N LYS A 441 -7.81 -1.51 39.51
CA LYS A 441 -8.84 -1.00 40.43
C LYS A 441 -10.09 -1.89 40.37
N PRO A 442 -10.89 -1.98 41.44
CA PRO A 442 -12.20 -2.58 41.33
C PRO A 442 -13.04 -1.94 40.22
N ASN A 443 -13.97 -2.69 39.65
CA ASN A 443 -14.83 -2.24 38.54
C ASN A 443 -14.05 -1.86 37.26
N THR A 444 -12.99 -2.62 36.95
CA THR A 444 -12.19 -2.48 35.74
C THR A 444 -12.50 -3.60 34.75
N LEU A 445 -12.73 -3.23 33.49
CA LEU A 445 -12.81 -4.18 32.36
C LEU A 445 -11.45 -4.28 31.69
N VAL A 446 -10.89 -5.50 31.58
CA VAL A 446 -9.57 -5.73 31.00
C VAL A 446 -9.70 -6.55 29.71
N ILE A 447 -9.25 -5.99 28.59
CA ILE A 447 -9.13 -6.63 27.29
C ILE A 447 -7.66 -6.96 27.06
N SER A 448 -7.32 -8.24 27.09
CA SER A 448 -5.95 -8.71 26.94
C SER A 448 -5.77 -9.66 25.78
N SER A 449 -4.51 -9.95 25.41
CA SER A 449 -4.20 -11.13 24.60
C SER A 449 -4.23 -12.40 25.44
N PRO A 450 -4.24 -13.57 24.80
CA PRO A 450 -4.17 -14.87 25.51
C PRO A 450 -2.85 -15.10 26.24
N GLU A 451 -1.82 -14.30 25.95
CA GLU A 451 -0.49 -14.44 26.56
C GLU A 451 -0.39 -13.74 27.93
N SER A 452 -1.37 -12.90 28.29
CA SER A 452 -1.39 -12.19 29.55
C SER A 452 -2.09 -13.02 30.62
N GLU A 453 -1.41 -13.24 31.75
CA GLU A 453 -2.01 -13.86 32.92
C GLU A 453 -2.73 -12.80 33.76
N ILE A 454 -4.04 -12.96 33.92
CA ILE A 454 -4.91 -11.99 34.64
C ILE A 454 -5.76 -12.72 35.65
N SER A 455 -5.70 -12.23 36.89
CA SER A 455 -6.57 -12.69 37.97
C SER A 455 -7.88 -11.93 37.90
N GLY A 456 -8.88 -12.46 37.21
CA GLY A 456 -10.19 -11.86 37.01
C GLY A 456 -11.20 -12.87 36.48
N ARG A 457 -12.47 -12.49 36.44
CA ARG A 457 -13.53 -13.33 35.86
C ARG A 457 -13.56 -13.16 34.35
N GLU A 458 -13.23 -14.22 33.58
CA GLU A 458 -13.41 -14.21 32.12
C GLU A 458 -14.90 -14.07 31.78
N ILE A 459 -15.26 -13.04 31.04
CA ILE A 459 -16.64 -12.79 30.62
C ILE A 459 -16.83 -13.00 29.12
N LYS A 460 -15.77 -12.90 28.31
CA LYS A 460 -15.84 -13.10 26.86
C LYS A 460 -14.50 -13.51 26.30
N ARG A 461 -14.54 -14.44 25.34
CA ARG A 461 -13.40 -14.84 24.51
C ARG A 461 -13.73 -14.60 23.04
N ILE A 462 -12.81 -14.03 22.29
CA ILE A 462 -12.90 -13.76 20.86
C ILE A 462 -11.74 -14.48 20.19
N ASN A 463 -12.04 -15.29 19.19
CA ASN A 463 -11.06 -16.09 18.48
C ASN A 463 -10.78 -15.52 17.08
N PHE A 464 -9.57 -15.72 16.58
CA PHE A 464 -9.22 -15.58 15.18
C PHE A 464 -9.99 -16.59 14.32
N LEU A 465 -9.99 -16.40 12.99
CA LEU A 465 -10.69 -17.29 12.07
C LEU A 465 -10.07 -18.70 11.99
N ASN A 466 -8.85 -18.88 12.45
CA ASN A 466 -8.18 -20.18 12.59
C ASN A 466 -8.54 -20.91 13.89
N GLY A 467 -9.40 -20.34 14.72
CA GLY A 467 -9.84 -20.88 16.00
C GLY A 467 -8.94 -20.56 17.20
N GLN A 468 -7.74 -19.99 16.99
CA GLN A 468 -6.87 -19.55 18.07
C GLN A 468 -7.48 -18.35 18.80
N PRO A 469 -7.35 -18.24 20.13
CA PRO A 469 -7.86 -17.07 20.84
C PRO A 469 -7.10 -15.79 20.42
N ALA A 470 -7.86 -14.73 20.22
CA ALA A 470 -7.35 -13.39 19.87
C ALA A 470 -7.39 -12.45 21.07
N PHE A 471 -8.58 -12.30 21.67
CA PHE A 471 -8.79 -11.44 22.83
C PHE A 471 -9.55 -12.20 23.91
N ILE A 472 -9.19 -11.94 25.16
CA ILE A 472 -9.94 -12.38 26.35
C ILE A 472 -10.32 -11.14 27.13
N ILE A 473 -11.58 -11.08 27.57
CA ILE A 473 -12.14 -9.96 28.30
C ILE A 473 -12.44 -10.41 29.72
N TYR A 474 -11.85 -9.72 30.69
CA TYR A 474 -11.98 -10.02 32.10
C TYR A 474 -12.66 -8.86 32.84
N GLU A 475 -13.42 -9.20 33.85
CA GLU A 475 -13.96 -8.29 34.86
C GLU A 475 -13.15 -8.43 36.15
N ILE A 476 -12.74 -7.27 36.72
CA ILE A 476 -11.95 -7.18 37.96
C ILE A 476 -12.78 -6.50 39.06
#